data_7de298335309d2f70152b2f7acdc9e61
#
_entry.id   7de298335309d2f70152b2f7acdc9e61
#
_cell.length_a   1.000
_cell.length_b   1.000
_cell.length_c   1.000
_cell.angle_alpha   90.00
_cell.angle_beta   90.00
_cell.angle_gamma   90.00
#
_symmetry.space_group_name_H-M   'P 1'
#
loop_
_entity.id
_entity.type
_entity.pdbx_description
1 polymer ?
#
loop_
_entity_poly.entity_id
_entity_poly.type
_entity_poly.pdbx_seq_one_letter_code
_entity_poly.pdbx_strand_id
1 'polypeptide(L)'
;MFIFSLTYVKPISEVERFLPAHVQFLDEHYKKRLFICSGRKVPRTGGIIVCNCTDMKGAKEIMEKDPFFKEGIAQYEVIEFVPSKSSEEFQTVLSACTQ
;
A
#
# COMPACT_ATOMS: atom_id res chain seq x y z
N MET A 1 8.68 -4.38 -7.34
CA MET A 1 8.12 -4.01 -6.03
C MET A 1 7.59 -2.60 -6.10
N PHE A 2 6.57 -2.32 -5.35
CA PHE A 2 5.89 -1.01 -5.41
C PHE A 2 5.74 -0.42 -4.02
N ILE A 3 5.86 0.90 -3.97
CA ILE A 3 5.54 1.65 -2.76
C ILE A 3 4.36 2.53 -3.10
N PHE A 4 3.28 2.40 -2.32
CA PHE A 4 2.15 3.32 -2.40
C PHE A 4 2.34 4.36 -1.31
N SER A 5 2.46 5.62 -1.72
CA SER A 5 2.55 6.73 -0.79
C SER A 5 1.22 7.47 -0.82
N LEU A 6 0.52 7.44 0.30
CA LEU A 6 -0.78 8.08 0.45
C LEU A 6 -0.62 9.38 1.22
N THR A 7 -1.22 10.44 0.73
CA THR A 7 -1.25 11.73 1.42
C THR A 7 -2.70 12.13 1.62
N TYR A 8 -3.10 12.35 2.86
CA TYR A 8 -4.48 12.73 3.17
C TYR A 8 -4.79 14.10 2.57
N VAL A 9 -5.96 14.21 1.93
CA VAL A 9 -6.47 15.46 1.37
C VAL A 9 -7.80 15.85 1.99
N LYS A 10 -8.25 15.11 3.00
CA LYS A 10 -9.46 15.41 3.76
C LYS A 10 -9.11 15.51 5.25
N PRO A 11 -9.98 16.14 6.05
CA PRO A 11 -9.74 16.26 7.49
C PRO A 11 -9.65 14.87 8.15
N ILE A 12 -8.96 14.79 9.27
CA ILE A 12 -8.79 13.55 10.03
C ILE A 12 -10.12 12.89 10.36
N SER A 13 -11.16 13.66 10.62
CA SER A 13 -12.50 13.10 10.88
C SER A 13 -13.00 12.24 9.73
N GLU A 14 -12.74 12.68 8.48
CA GLU A 14 -13.12 11.90 7.31
C GLU A 14 -12.19 10.70 7.10
N VAL A 15 -10.91 10.85 7.39
CA VAL A 15 -9.97 9.73 7.37
C VAL A 15 -10.45 8.64 8.31
N GLU A 16 -10.79 9.01 9.55
CA GLU A 16 -11.25 8.05 10.56
C GLU A 16 -12.57 7.39 10.19
N ARG A 17 -13.43 8.13 9.50
CA ARG A 17 -14.71 7.60 9.03
C ARG A 17 -14.53 6.41 8.07
N PHE A 18 -13.55 6.47 7.19
CA PHE A 18 -13.28 5.43 6.21
C PHE A 18 -12.17 4.46 6.62
N LEU A 19 -11.59 4.67 7.80
CA LEU A 19 -10.48 3.83 8.27
C LEU A 19 -10.85 2.35 8.40
N PRO A 20 -12.03 1.98 8.96
CA PRO A 20 -12.36 0.56 9.04
C PRO A 20 -12.40 -0.13 7.67
N ALA A 21 -12.95 0.53 6.66
CA ALA A 21 -13.00 -0.03 5.31
C ALA A 21 -11.60 -0.11 4.70
N HIS A 22 -10.76 0.87 4.97
CA HIS A 22 -9.36 0.85 4.51
C HIS A 22 -8.59 -0.30 5.16
N VAL A 23 -8.77 -0.54 6.45
CA VAL A 23 -8.12 -1.66 7.14
C VAL A 23 -8.59 -3.00 6.55
N GLN A 24 -9.86 -3.12 6.21
CA GLN A 24 -10.37 -4.32 5.56
C GLN A 24 -9.70 -4.55 4.20
N PHE A 25 -9.52 -3.49 3.44
CA PHE A 25 -8.79 -3.54 2.17
C PHE A 25 -7.35 -4.02 2.39
N LEU A 26 -6.66 -3.50 3.42
CA LEU A 26 -5.30 -3.94 3.76
C LEU A 26 -5.29 -5.43 4.08
N ASP A 27 -6.18 -5.88 4.95
CA ASP A 27 -6.23 -7.27 5.40
C ASP A 27 -6.45 -8.23 4.23
N GLU A 28 -7.31 -7.88 3.29
CA GLU A 28 -7.56 -8.69 2.10
C GLU A 28 -6.28 -8.88 1.27
N HIS A 29 -5.49 -7.83 1.12
CA HIS A 29 -4.29 -7.88 0.30
C HIS A 29 -3.11 -8.51 1.04
N TYR A 30 -3.10 -8.46 2.38
CA TYR A 30 -2.16 -9.24 3.16
C TYR A 30 -2.44 -10.74 3.02
N LYS A 31 -3.70 -11.14 3.04
CA LYS A 31 -4.08 -12.55 2.84
C LYS A 31 -3.67 -13.06 1.46
N LYS A 32 -3.73 -12.21 0.45
CA LYS A 32 -3.29 -12.55 -0.90
C LYS A 32 -1.78 -12.51 -1.08
N ARG A 33 -1.04 -12.14 -0.02
CA ARG A 33 0.41 -11.98 -0.02
C ARG A 33 0.89 -10.93 -1.01
N LEU A 34 0.04 -9.94 -1.29
CA LEU A 34 0.42 -8.82 -2.15
C LEU A 34 1.03 -7.67 -1.34
N PHE A 35 0.59 -7.48 -0.11
CA PHE A 35 1.15 -6.44 0.76
C PHE A 35 2.16 -7.04 1.71
N ILE A 36 3.30 -6.35 1.88
CA ILE A 36 4.42 -6.80 2.71
C ILE A 36 4.35 -6.12 4.07
N CYS A 37 4.21 -4.80 4.07
CA CYS A 37 4.02 -4.02 5.28
C CYS A 37 3.36 -2.72 4.93
N SER A 38 2.77 -2.08 5.93
CA SER A 38 2.14 -0.78 5.77
C SER A 38 2.17 -0.05 7.09
N GLY A 39 2.03 1.27 7.05
CA GLY A 39 2.03 2.05 8.26
C GLY A 39 1.69 3.50 7.97
N ARG A 40 1.54 4.27 9.04
CA ARG A 40 1.25 5.70 8.92
C ARG A 40 2.54 6.49 8.78
N LYS A 41 2.46 7.61 8.10
CA LYS A 41 3.55 8.58 8.07
C LYS A 41 3.66 9.29 9.42
N VAL A 42 4.85 9.76 9.76
CA VAL A 42 5.09 10.52 10.97
C VAL A 42 5.64 11.88 10.54
N PRO A 43 4.91 12.98 10.76
CA PRO A 43 3.59 13.07 11.38
C PRO A 43 2.50 12.42 10.53
N ARG A 44 1.31 12.24 11.11
CA ARG A 44 0.20 11.51 10.49
C ARG A 44 -0.43 12.31 9.35
N THR A 45 0.25 12.34 8.21
CA THR A 45 -0.20 13.04 7.00
C THR A 45 -0.66 12.07 5.92
N GLY A 46 -0.56 10.76 6.18
CA GLY A 46 -0.88 9.73 5.22
C GLY A 46 -0.30 8.41 5.66
N GLY A 47 -0.05 7.54 4.69
CA GLY A 47 0.48 6.21 4.95
C GLY A 47 1.38 5.71 3.84
N ILE A 48 2.03 4.59 4.11
CA ILE A 48 2.87 3.88 3.16
C ILE A 48 2.41 2.43 3.12
N ILE A 49 2.34 1.86 1.92
CA ILE A 49 2.08 0.44 1.71
C ILE A 49 3.18 -0.09 0.80
N VAL A 50 3.84 -1.17 1.22
CA VAL A 50 4.81 -1.85 0.36
C VAL A 50 4.10 -3.03 -0.28
N CYS A 51 4.02 -3.00 -1.62
CA CYS A 51 3.24 -3.95 -2.40
C CYS A 51 4.14 -4.71 -3.34
N ASN A 52 3.85 -5.98 -3.46
CA ASN A 52 4.59 -6.86 -4.34
C ASN A 52 3.70 -7.42 -5.43
N CYS A 53 3.43 -6.65 -6.45
CA CYS A 53 2.75 -7.12 -7.64
C CYS A 53 3.70 -7.07 -8.84
N THR A 54 3.27 -7.67 -9.93
CA THR A 54 4.18 -7.95 -11.05
C THR A 54 4.41 -6.75 -11.94
N ASP A 55 3.44 -5.84 -12.05
CA ASP A 55 3.57 -4.70 -12.97
C ASP A 55 2.76 -3.50 -12.47
N MET A 56 3.00 -2.36 -13.11
CA MET A 56 2.35 -1.10 -12.76
C MET A 56 0.83 -1.16 -12.95
N LYS A 57 0.36 -1.89 -13.96
CA LYS A 57 -1.08 -2.04 -14.19
C LYS A 57 -1.73 -2.74 -13.01
N GLY A 58 -1.14 -3.84 -12.54
CA GLY A 58 -1.64 -4.56 -11.39
C GLY A 58 -1.62 -3.72 -10.11
N ALA A 59 -0.55 -2.94 -9.92
CA ALA A 59 -0.44 -2.04 -8.78
C ALA A 59 -1.56 -1.01 -8.78
N LYS A 60 -1.84 -0.40 -9.92
CA LYS A 60 -2.91 0.59 -10.05
C LYS A 60 -4.29 -0.02 -9.82
N GLU A 61 -4.51 -1.24 -10.30
CA GLU A 61 -5.77 -1.94 -10.08
C GLU A 61 -6.00 -2.20 -8.58
N ILE A 62 -4.94 -2.55 -7.85
CA ILE A 62 -5.02 -2.72 -6.40
C ILE A 62 -5.35 -1.39 -5.73
N MET A 63 -4.63 -0.34 -6.07
CA MET A 63 -4.83 1.00 -5.52
C MET A 63 -6.29 1.45 -5.66
N GLU A 64 -6.88 1.20 -6.82
CA GLU A 64 -8.25 1.61 -7.12
C GLU A 64 -9.30 0.94 -6.24
N LYS A 65 -8.94 -0.13 -5.56
CA LYS A 65 -9.85 -0.83 -4.63
C LYS A 65 -9.84 -0.25 -3.23
N ASP A 66 -8.87 0.62 -2.92
CA ASP A 66 -8.78 1.22 -1.60
C ASP A 66 -9.90 2.26 -1.42
N PRO A 67 -10.71 2.15 -0.36
CA PRO A 67 -11.72 3.16 -0.07
C PRO A 67 -11.15 4.58 0.05
N PHE A 68 -9.92 4.72 0.53
CA PHE A 68 -9.26 6.03 0.59
C PHE A 68 -9.07 6.63 -0.80
N PHE A 69 -8.85 5.80 -1.81
CA PHE A 69 -8.76 6.28 -3.18
C PHE A 69 -10.15 6.56 -3.75
N LYS A 70 -11.06 5.61 -3.59
CA LYS A 70 -12.42 5.71 -4.15
C LYS A 70 -13.18 6.93 -3.64
N GLU A 71 -13.02 7.24 -2.36
CA GLU A 71 -13.75 8.33 -1.71
C GLU A 71 -12.99 9.65 -1.71
N GLY A 72 -11.83 9.68 -2.35
CA GLY A 72 -11.04 10.91 -2.43
C GLY A 72 -10.46 11.37 -1.10
N ILE A 73 -10.21 10.43 -0.19
CA ILE A 73 -9.67 10.73 1.14
C ILE A 73 -8.17 11.01 1.07
N ALA A 74 -7.46 10.30 0.20
CA ALA A 74 -6.03 10.43 0.05
C ALA A 74 -5.63 10.41 -1.42
N GLN A 75 -4.55 11.13 -1.72
CA GLN A 75 -3.89 11.02 -3.01
C GLN A 75 -2.85 9.92 -2.92
N TYR A 76 -2.73 9.14 -3.99
CA TYR A 76 -1.74 8.08 -4.10
C TYR A 76 -0.61 8.50 -5.03
N GLU A 77 0.62 8.21 -4.61
CA GLU A 77 1.77 8.16 -5.50
C GLU A 77 2.24 6.71 -5.54
N VAL A 78 2.35 6.15 -6.74
CA VAL A 78 2.80 4.77 -6.94
C VAL A 78 4.22 4.81 -7.46
N ILE A 79 5.15 4.23 -6.68
CA ILE A 79 6.56 4.20 -7.02
C ILE A 79 6.94 2.76 -7.28
N GLU A 80 7.47 2.49 -8.46
CA GLU A 80 8.02 1.18 -8.77
C GLU A 80 9.53 1.19 -8.57
N PHE A 81 10.05 0.11 -7.97
CA PHE A 81 11.49 -0.09 -7.92
C PHE A 81 11.82 -1.57 -8.01
N VAL A 82 13.01 -1.87 -8.48
CA VAL A 82 13.49 -3.24 -8.58
C VAL A 82 14.50 -3.46 -7.45
N PRO A 83 14.18 -4.29 -6.44
CA PRO A 83 15.10 -4.56 -5.35
C PRO A 83 16.37 -5.22 -5.87
N SER A 84 17.50 -4.60 -5.68
CA SER A 84 18.80 -5.13 -6.11
C SER A 84 19.61 -5.70 -4.96
N LYS A 85 19.29 -5.31 -3.73
CA LYS A 85 19.93 -5.82 -2.51
C LYS A 85 18.90 -5.86 -1.41
N SER A 86 19.07 -6.79 -0.48
CA SER A 86 18.21 -6.88 0.69
C SER A 86 18.94 -7.58 1.83
N SER A 87 18.38 -7.50 3.03
CA SER A 87 18.85 -8.31 4.15
C SER A 87 18.53 -9.78 3.89
N GLU A 88 19.18 -10.67 4.63
CA GLU A 88 18.91 -12.11 4.49
C GLU A 88 17.45 -12.43 4.80
N GLU A 89 16.90 -11.84 5.84
CA GLU A 89 15.51 -12.06 6.22
C GLU A 89 14.56 -11.65 5.10
N PHE A 90 14.86 -10.54 4.45
CA PHE A 90 14.01 -10.04 3.39
C PHE A 90 14.12 -10.84 2.10
N GLN A 91 15.20 -11.58 1.91
CA GLN A 91 15.37 -12.45 0.75
C GLN A 91 14.22 -13.45 0.62
N THR A 92 13.77 -13.99 1.74
CA THR A 92 12.64 -14.92 1.75
C THR A 92 11.38 -14.26 1.21
N VAL A 93 11.13 -13.01 1.59
CA VAL A 93 9.99 -12.24 1.09
C VAL A 93 10.10 -12.03 -0.41
N LEU A 94 11.28 -11.60 -0.88
CA LEU A 94 11.51 -11.35 -2.30
C LEU A 94 11.34 -12.62 -3.12
N SER A 95 11.88 -13.75 -2.65
CA SER A 95 11.78 -15.02 -3.36
C SER A 95 10.34 -15.51 -3.46
N ALA A 96 9.55 -15.32 -2.41
CA ALA A 96 8.14 -15.71 -2.41
C ALA A 96 7.32 -14.85 -3.37
N CYS A 97 7.82 -13.69 -3.70
CA CYS A 97 7.07 -12.64 -4.38
C CYS A 97 7.41 -12.45 -5.86
N THR A 98 8.51 -12.99 -6.32
CA THR A 98 8.97 -12.82 -7.70
C THR A 98 8.41 -13.87 -8.64
N GLN A 99 7.35 -14.49 -8.30
CA GLN A 99 6.72 -15.54 -9.10
C GLN A 99 6.02 -14.99 -10.32
#